data_88063b681d722aae5740a92c9235d725
#
_entry.id   88063b681d722aae5740a92c9235d725
#
_cell.length_a   1.000
_cell.length_b   1.000
_cell.length_c   1.000
_cell.angle_alpha   90.00
_cell.angle_beta   90.00
_cell.angle_gamma   90.00
#
_symmetry.space_group_name_H-M   'P 1'
#
loop_
_entity.id
_entity.type
_entity.pdbx_description
1 polymer ?
#
loop_
_entity_poly.entity_id
_entity_poly.type
_entity_poly.pdbx_seq_one_letter_code
_entity_poly.pdbx_strand_id
1 'polypeptide(L)'
;MIHIVLHEPEIPFNTGAIARTCVATGSALHIIKPYGFVISDKMIRRAGMDYWPKVDLHEYVDFADFLSQHPELDTGRALTGRGETHGTKPKLWYATTKAHQTYSDVTFGPDDYIMFGKESAGIPEEILTEHEENCIRIPMWGEIRSLNLSNSVAIILYEALRQNGFEALSQTGDLHRLHWRDEAALHLPKRD
;
A
#
# COMPACT_ATOMS: atom_id res chain seq x y z
N MET A 1 10.14 1.64 6.20
CA MET A 1 9.68 1.72 4.78
C MET A 1 8.36 0.98 4.68
N ILE A 2 7.30 1.58 4.13
CA ILE A 2 6.03 0.86 3.92
C ILE A 2 6.15 -0.11 2.74
N HIS A 3 5.54 -1.28 2.86
CA HIS A 3 5.58 -2.36 1.88
C HIS A 3 4.18 -2.57 1.29
N ILE A 4 4.05 -2.51 -0.02
CA ILE A 4 2.80 -2.79 -0.74
C ILE A 4 2.84 -4.22 -1.27
N VAL A 5 1.82 -5.02 -0.94
CA VAL A 5 1.71 -6.43 -1.36
C VAL A 5 0.51 -6.58 -2.30
N LEU A 6 0.73 -7.07 -3.50
CA LEU A 6 -0.33 -7.38 -4.46
C LEU A 6 -0.51 -8.90 -4.53
N HIS A 7 -1.69 -9.37 -4.14
CA HIS A 7 -2.06 -10.79 -4.23
C HIS A 7 -2.74 -11.07 -5.57
N GLU A 8 -2.06 -11.75 -6.46
CA GLU A 8 -2.54 -12.17 -7.78
C GLU A 8 -3.11 -11.01 -8.64
N PRO A 9 -2.37 -9.90 -8.86
CA PRO A 9 -2.89 -8.78 -9.64
C PRO A 9 -3.19 -9.20 -11.09
N GLU A 10 -4.30 -8.69 -11.66
CA GLU A 10 -4.79 -9.09 -12.98
C GLU A 10 -4.55 -8.04 -14.06
N ILE A 11 -4.51 -6.75 -13.69
CA ILE A 11 -4.47 -5.63 -14.63
C ILE A 11 -3.09 -4.96 -14.63
N PRO A 12 -2.30 -5.11 -15.73
CA PRO A 12 -0.93 -4.59 -15.79
C PRO A 12 -0.84 -3.07 -15.63
N PHE A 13 -1.86 -2.32 -16.08
CA PHE A 13 -1.88 -0.86 -15.89
C PHE A 13 -2.02 -0.45 -14.42
N ASN A 14 -2.77 -1.18 -13.62
CA ASN A 14 -2.85 -0.93 -12.18
C ASN A 14 -1.51 -1.23 -11.52
N THR A 15 -0.90 -2.36 -11.82
CA THR A 15 0.43 -2.73 -11.31
C THR A 15 1.48 -1.68 -11.68
N GLY A 16 1.45 -1.18 -12.91
CA GLY A 16 2.34 -0.09 -13.33
C GLY A 16 2.11 1.20 -12.55
N ALA A 17 0.86 1.62 -12.37
CA ALA A 17 0.53 2.81 -11.59
C ALA A 17 0.97 2.67 -10.11
N ILE A 18 0.76 1.49 -9.52
CA ILE A 18 1.19 1.18 -8.16
C ILE A 18 2.72 1.23 -8.05
N ALA A 19 3.44 0.62 -8.99
CA ALA A 19 4.89 0.65 -9.03
C ALA A 19 5.43 2.10 -9.07
N ARG A 20 4.79 2.99 -9.86
CA ARG A 20 5.13 4.43 -9.87
C ARG A 20 4.91 5.06 -8.48
N THR A 21 3.80 4.75 -7.84
CA THR A 21 3.51 5.25 -6.49
C THR A 21 4.55 4.76 -5.49
N CYS A 22 4.93 3.49 -5.54
CA CYS A 22 5.99 2.93 -4.69
C CYS A 22 7.33 3.65 -4.91
N VAL A 23 7.75 3.87 -6.15
CA VAL A 23 8.99 4.63 -6.44
C VAL A 23 8.90 6.06 -5.92
N ALA A 24 7.76 6.73 -6.09
CA ALA A 24 7.57 8.11 -5.64
C ALA A 24 7.57 8.26 -4.11
N THR A 25 7.27 7.20 -3.38
CA THR A 25 7.17 7.19 -1.92
C THR A 25 8.33 6.45 -1.23
N GLY A 26 9.24 5.85 -1.98
CA GLY A 26 10.30 5.01 -1.43
C GLY A 26 9.76 3.75 -0.76
N SER A 27 8.62 3.22 -1.24
CA SER A 27 7.98 2.00 -0.73
C SER A 27 8.40 0.79 -1.57
N ALA A 28 8.49 -0.39 -0.97
CA ALA A 28 8.73 -1.64 -1.68
C ALA A 28 7.41 -2.20 -2.29
N LEU A 29 7.53 -2.90 -3.41
CA LEU A 29 6.43 -3.59 -4.08
C LEU A 29 6.66 -5.10 -4.06
N HIS A 30 5.75 -5.83 -3.43
CA HIS A 30 5.73 -7.28 -3.37
C HIS A 30 4.60 -7.81 -4.24
N ILE A 31 4.86 -8.80 -5.09
CA ILE A 31 3.84 -9.43 -5.96
C ILE A 31 3.79 -10.92 -5.70
N ILE A 32 2.61 -11.40 -5.29
CA ILE A 32 2.31 -12.82 -5.10
C ILE A 32 1.65 -13.34 -6.38
N LYS A 33 2.24 -14.38 -6.95
CA LYS A 33 1.77 -15.04 -8.18
C LYS A 33 0.57 -15.97 -7.89
N PRO A 34 -0.22 -16.38 -8.95
CA PRO A 34 -0.05 -15.99 -10.34
C PRO A 34 -0.57 -14.56 -10.63
N TYR A 35 0.03 -13.89 -11.59
CA TYR A 35 -0.54 -12.69 -12.19
C TYR A 35 -0.71 -12.89 -13.70
N GLY A 36 -1.84 -12.38 -14.22
CA GLY A 36 -2.33 -12.70 -15.57
C GLY A 36 -1.60 -12.03 -16.73
N PHE A 37 -0.37 -11.48 -16.51
CA PHE A 37 0.35 -10.73 -17.53
C PHE A 37 1.87 -10.93 -17.39
N VAL A 38 2.60 -10.65 -18.47
CA VAL A 38 4.07 -10.67 -18.45
C VAL A 38 4.60 -9.26 -18.34
N ILE A 39 5.35 -8.98 -17.28
CA ILE A 39 6.11 -7.75 -17.15
C ILE A 39 7.29 -7.86 -18.10
N SER A 40 7.19 -7.23 -19.29
CA SER A 40 8.23 -7.25 -20.29
C SER A 40 8.76 -5.84 -20.56
N ASP A 41 10.02 -5.74 -20.99
CA ASP A 41 10.64 -4.47 -21.40
C ASP A 41 9.81 -3.72 -22.43
N LYS A 42 9.11 -4.45 -23.31
CA LYS A 42 8.22 -3.88 -24.32
C LYS A 42 6.99 -3.23 -23.70
N MET A 43 6.40 -3.86 -22.67
CA MET A 43 5.26 -3.33 -21.93
C MET A 43 5.68 -2.09 -21.13
N ILE A 44 6.81 -2.18 -20.44
CA ILE A 44 7.40 -1.09 -19.66
C ILE A 44 7.61 0.15 -20.53
N ARG A 45 8.27 -0.01 -21.68
CA ARG A 45 8.51 1.10 -22.64
C ARG A 45 7.23 1.67 -23.22
N ARG A 46 6.27 0.83 -23.62
CA ARG A 46 4.99 1.27 -24.19
C ARG A 46 4.10 2.02 -23.20
N ALA A 47 4.19 1.66 -21.93
CA ALA A 47 3.43 2.30 -20.85
C ALA A 47 4.15 3.57 -20.29
N GLY A 48 5.32 3.96 -20.83
CA GLY A 48 6.08 5.10 -20.35
C GLY A 48 6.56 4.93 -18.90
N MET A 49 6.86 3.68 -18.50
CA MET A 49 7.32 3.34 -17.16
C MET A 49 8.84 3.43 -17.05
N ASP A 50 9.40 4.62 -17.30
CA ASP A 50 10.83 4.95 -17.19
C ASP A 50 11.38 4.78 -15.75
N TYR A 51 10.49 4.78 -14.77
CA TYR A 51 10.78 4.56 -13.35
C TYR A 51 10.94 3.06 -12.98
N TRP A 52 10.54 2.12 -13.85
CA TRP A 52 10.53 0.69 -13.54
C TRP A 52 11.88 0.14 -13.01
N PRO A 53 13.05 0.52 -13.53
CA PRO A 53 14.33 0.10 -13.00
C PRO A 53 14.60 0.55 -11.55
N LYS A 54 13.80 1.48 -11.02
CA LYS A 54 13.92 2.00 -9.65
C LYS A 54 12.94 1.35 -8.67
N VAL A 55 12.07 0.45 -9.16
CA VAL A 55 11.12 -0.26 -8.31
C VAL A 55 11.87 -1.28 -7.46
N ASP A 56 11.71 -1.18 -6.15
CA ASP A 56 12.13 -2.24 -5.23
C ASP A 56 11.08 -3.35 -5.29
N LEU A 57 11.30 -4.32 -6.19
CA LEU A 57 10.35 -5.36 -6.56
C LEU A 57 10.74 -6.72 -6.00
N HIS A 58 9.81 -7.36 -5.29
CA HIS A 58 9.93 -8.72 -4.77
C HIS A 58 8.79 -9.59 -5.32
N GLU A 59 9.08 -10.82 -5.72
CA GLU A 59 8.09 -11.74 -6.28
C GLU A 59 8.05 -13.06 -5.50
N TYR A 60 6.85 -13.59 -5.28
CA TYR A 60 6.60 -14.82 -4.53
C TYR A 60 5.75 -15.78 -5.34
N VAL A 61 5.97 -17.08 -5.14
CA VAL A 61 5.24 -18.14 -5.85
C VAL A 61 3.77 -18.16 -5.42
N ASP A 62 3.51 -18.00 -4.13
CA ASP A 62 2.18 -17.96 -3.52
C ASP A 62 2.23 -17.22 -2.16
N PHE A 63 1.09 -17.14 -1.49
CA PHE A 63 0.99 -16.48 -0.17
C PHE A 63 1.77 -17.22 0.93
N ALA A 64 1.85 -18.54 0.87
CA ALA A 64 2.61 -19.32 1.84
C ALA A 64 4.12 -19.06 1.69
N ASP A 65 4.61 -18.95 0.46
CA ASP A 65 5.98 -18.57 0.16
C ASP A 65 6.28 -17.15 0.68
N PHE A 66 5.39 -16.18 0.45
CA PHE A 66 5.51 -14.83 1.01
C PHE A 66 5.66 -14.87 2.54
N LEU A 67 4.76 -15.56 3.25
CA LEU A 67 4.81 -15.65 4.72
C LEU A 67 6.08 -16.37 5.21
N SER A 68 6.56 -17.38 4.47
CA SER A 68 7.76 -18.12 4.86
C SER A 68 9.03 -17.26 4.78
N GLN A 69 9.05 -16.27 3.88
CA GLN A 69 10.14 -15.33 3.73
C GLN A 69 10.05 -14.13 4.69
N HIS A 70 8.89 -13.93 5.33
CA HIS A 70 8.62 -12.84 6.26
C HIS A 70 8.11 -13.34 7.63
N PRO A 71 8.90 -14.16 8.36
CA PRO A 71 8.49 -14.73 9.65
C PRO A 71 8.36 -13.66 10.76
N GLU A 72 8.87 -12.46 10.53
CA GLU A 72 8.79 -11.33 11.45
C GLU A 72 7.40 -10.68 11.49
N LEU A 73 6.54 -10.92 10.49
CA LEU A 73 5.26 -10.23 10.37
C LEU A 73 4.26 -10.64 11.47
N ASP A 74 3.59 -9.64 12.03
CA ASP A 74 2.34 -9.83 12.74
C ASP A 74 1.19 -9.85 11.71
N THR A 75 0.69 -11.04 11.44
CA THR A 75 -0.34 -11.25 10.43
C THR A 75 -1.76 -11.06 10.98
N GLY A 76 -1.94 -10.76 12.28
CA GLY A 76 -3.25 -10.66 12.91
C GLY A 76 -3.96 -12.03 13.05
N ARG A 77 -3.21 -13.12 13.02
CA ARG A 77 -3.75 -14.44 13.34
C ARG A 77 -3.97 -14.51 14.82
N ALA A 78 -5.22 -14.78 15.25
CA ALA A 78 -5.57 -14.97 16.66
C ALA A 78 -4.67 -16.07 17.26
N LEU A 79 -3.63 -15.66 17.96
CA LEU A 79 -2.87 -16.59 18.80
C LEU A 79 -3.81 -17.03 19.91
N THR A 80 -4.11 -18.31 19.96
CA THR A 80 -4.81 -18.97 21.08
C THR A 80 -3.88 -18.99 22.30
N GLY A 81 -3.58 -17.80 22.86
CA GLY A 81 -2.70 -17.64 23.99
C GLY A 81 -2.67 -16.20 24.46
N ARG A 82 -3.26 -15.95 25.61
CA ARG A 82 -3.18 -14.65 26.31
C ARG A 82 -1.72 -14.22 26.49
N GLY A 83 -1.38 -13.03 26.03
CA GLY A 83 -0.32 -12.25 26.68
C GLY A 83 0.97 -12.00 25.92
N GLU A 84 0.97 -11.82 24.60
CA GLU A 84 2.12 -11.17 23.96
C GLU A 84 1.79 -9.73 23.65
N THR A 85 2.53 -8.84 24.30
CA THR A 85 2.54 -7.38 24.11
C THR A 85 2.80 -7.06 22.64
N HIS A 86 1.93 -6.25 22.04
CA HIS A 86 2.13 -5.58 20.75
C HIS A 86 3.40 -4.73 20.79
N GLY A 87 4.53 -5.33 20.53
CA GLY A 87 5.82 -4.66 20.53
C GLY A 87 6.57 -4.94 19.24
N THR A 88 6.77 -3.93 18.43
CA THR A 88 7.87 -3.79 17.46
C THR A 88 7.87 -4.64 16.20
N LYS A 89 6.96 -5.58 15.99
CA LYS A 89 6.89 -6.35 14.75
C LYS A 89 6.12 -5.59 13.67
N PRO A 90 6.59 -5.58 12.42
CA PRO A 90 5.81 -5.06 11.30
C PRO A 90 4.48 -5.82 11.18
N LYS A 91 3.39 -5.11 10.94
CA LYS A 91 2.08 -5.73 10.71
C LYS A 91 1.83 -5.97 9.24
N LEU A 92 1.09 -7.05 8.94
CA LEU A 92 0.49 -7.25 7.63
C LEU A 92 -0.98 -6.86 7.69
N TRP A 93 -1.34 -5.76 7.04
CA TRP A 93 -2.70 -5.27 6.89
C TRP A 93 -3.34 -5.81 5.62
N TYR A 94 -4.62 -6.17 5.68
CA TYR A 94 -5.38 -6.72 4.55
C TYR A 94 -6.44 -5.71 4.11
N ALA A 95 -6.19 -5.00 3.01
CA ALA A 95 -7.12 -4.02 2.45
C ALA A 95 -8.26 -4.72 1.70
N THR A 96 -9.43 -4.73 2.29
CA THR A 96 -10.62 -5.39 1.75
C THR A 96 -11.88 -4.58 2.02
N THR A 97 -12.86 -4.66 1.12
CA THR A 97 -14.17 -4.02 1.32
C THR A 97 -15.04 -4.72 2.38
N LYS A 98 -14.60 -5.90 2.85
CA LYS A 98 -15.31 -6.74 3.82
C LYS A 98 -14.91 -6.47 5.28
N ALA A 99 -13.89 -5.66 5.53
CA ALA A 99 -13.40 -5.35 6.87
C ALA A 99 -14.41 -4.58 7.73
N HIS A 100 -14.33 -4.75 9.04
CA HIS A 100 -15.19 -4.10 10.03
C HIS A 100 -14.63 -2.77 10.56
N GLN A 101 -13.35 -2.48 10.30
CA GLN A 101 -12.70 -1.22 10.69
C GLN A 101 -12.17 -0.49 9.46
N THR A 102 -12.04 0.84 9.56
CA THR A 102 -11.52 1.63 8.46
C THR A 102 -10.01 1.78 8.54
N TYR A 103 -9.37 2.07 7.41
CA TYR A 103 -7.93 2.32 7.35
C TYR A 103 -7.47 3.52 8.19
N SER A 104 -8.39 4.45 8.50
CA SER A 104 -8.13 5.62 9.32
C SER A 104 -8.22 5.36 10.83
N ASP A 105 -8.79 4.21 11.23
CA ASP A 105 -8.99 3.86 12.64
C ASP A 105 -7.78 3.10 13.23
N VAL A 106 -6.85 2.71 12.37
CA VAL A 106 -5.67 1.93 12.75
C VAL A 106 -4.41 2.77 12.78
N THR A 107 -3.39 2.28 13.47
CA THR A 107 -2.05 2.91 13.50
C THR A 107 -1.09 2.08 12.67
N PHE A 108 -0.54 2.70 11.62
CA PHE A 108 0.48 2.11 10.77
C PHE A 108 1.87 2.34 11.33
N GLY A 109 2.63 1.26 11.48
CA GLY A 109 4.07 1.32 11.77
C GLY A 109 4.91 1.73 10.55
N PRO A 110 6.16 2.12 10.76
CA PRO A 110 7.04 2.59 9.66
C PRO A 110 7.43 1.49 8.67
N ASP A 111 7.34 0.21 9.06
CA ASP A 111 7.75 -0.94 8.25
C ASP A 111 6.58 -1.91 8.02
N ASP A 112 5.35 -1.42 8.11
CA ASP A 112 4.16 -2.25 7.89
C ASP A 112 3.98 -2.63 6.43
N TYR A 113 3.34 -3.78 6.24
CA TYR A 113 2.94 -4.33 4.95
C TYR A 113 1.45 -4.14 4.74
N ILE A 114 1.03 -3.76 3.54
CA ILE A 114 -0.37 -3.55 3.20
C ILE A 114 -0.69 -4.39 1.97
N MET A 115 -1.49 -5.44 2.16
CA MET A 115 -1.89 -6.36 1.10
C MET A 115 -3.19 -5.93 0.45
N PHE A 116 -3.21 -6.01 -0.89
CA PHE A 116 -4.37 -5.80 -1.75
C PHE A 116 -4.59 -7.04 -2.60
N GLY A 117 -5.85 -7.43 -2.77
CA GLY A 117 -6.22 -8.57 -3.59
C GLY A 117 -6.38 -8.22 -5.07
N LYS A 118 -6.64 -9.24 -5.88
CA LYS A 118 -6.90 -9.11 -7.32
C LYS A 118 -8.18 -8.31 -7.59
N GLU A 119 -8.23 -7.68 -8.76
CA GLU A 119 -9.29 -6.74 -9.12
C GLU A 119 -10.66 -7.40 -9.21
N SER A 120 -10.73 -8.64 -9.66
CA SER A 120 -11.99 -9.37 -9.86
C SER A 120 -12.62 -9.92 -8.59
N ALA A 121 -11.82 -10.32 -7.58
CA ALA A 121 -12.31 -11.05 -6.41
C ALA A 121 -11.79 -10.54 -5.05
N GLY A 122 -10.76 -9.68 -5.04
CA GLY A 122 -10.11 -9.23 -3.82
C GLY A 122 -9.18 -10.30 -3.22
N ILE A 123 -8.93 -10.20 -1.93
CA ILE A 123 -8.19 -11.19 -1.15
C ILE A 123 -9.11 -12.39 -0.86
N PRO A 124 -8.63 -13.65 -0.98
CA PRO A 124 -9.40 -14.84 -0.64
C PRO A 124 -9.98 -14.79 0.76
N GLU A 125 -11.23 -15.26 0.94
CA GLU A 125 -11.92 -15.19 2.22
C GLU A 125 -11.25 -16.10 3.27
N GLU A 126 -10.65 -17.18 2.84
CA GLU A 126 -9.87 -18.10 3.68
C GLU A 126 -8.70 -17.38 4.37
N ILE A 127 -8.06 -16.44 3.67
CA ILE A 127 -7.02 -15.60 4.26
C ILE A 127 -7.64 -14.58 5.23
N LEU A 128 -8.72 -13.91 4.81
CA LEU A 128 -9.34 -12.84 5.61
C LEU A 128 -9.89 -13.34 6.95
N THR A 129 -10.52 -14.51 6.94
CA THR A 129 -11.12 -15.10 8.16
C THR A 129 -10.08 -15.51 9.21
N GLU A 130 -8.86 -15.81 8.80
CA GLU A 130 -7.77 -16.12 9.72
C GLU A 130 -7.07 -14.87 10.28
N HIS A 131 -7.32 -13.67 9.66
CA HIS A 131 -6.59 -12.45 9.92
C HIS A 131 -7.52 -11.22 10.11
N GLU A 132 -8.71 -11.42 10.64
CA GLU A 132 -9.77 -10.40 10.76
C GLU A 132 -9.29 -9.11 11.45
N GLU A 133 -8.47 -9.24 12.49
CA GLU A 133 -7.98 -8.09 13.28
C GLU A 133 -7.13 -7.11 12.49
N ASN A 134 -6.47 -7.58 11.42
CA ASN A 134 -5.64 -6.76 10.55
C ASN A 134 -6.36 -6.40 9.23
N CYS A 135 -7.66 -6.73 9.07
CA CYS A 135 -8.44 -6.32 7.92
C CYS A 135 -8.87 -4.86 8.03
N ILE A 136 -8.66 -4.09 6.97
CA ILE A 136 -9.01 -2.66 6.91
C ILE A 136 -9.76 -2.34 5.62
N ARG A 137 -10.61 -1.30 5.65
CA ARG A 137 -11.38 -0.86 4.48
C ARG A 137 -11.28 0.63 4.22
N ILE A 138 -11.47 1.02 2.96
CA ILE A 138 -11.77 2.38 2.58
C ILE A 138 -13.31 2.56 2.63
N PRO A 139 -13.85 3.56 3.36
CA PRO A 139 -15.27 3.86 3.33
C PRO A 139 -15.71 4.26 1.93
N MET A 140 -16.89 3.80 1.49
CA MET A 140 -17.46 4.10 0.18
C MET A 140 -18.93 4.47 0.30
N TRP A 141 -19.38 5.32 -0.61
CA TRP A 141 -20.78 5.74 -0.68
C TRP A 141 -21.62 4.76 -1.51
N GLY A 142 -22.81 4.42 -1.01
CA GLY A 142 -23.82 3.65 -1.74
C GLY A 142 -23.41 2.21 -2.07
N GLU A 143 -23.86 1.73 -3.24
CA GLU A 143 -23.69 0.34 -3.68
C GLU A 143 -22.40 0.08 -4.49
N ILE A 144 -21.46 1.00 -4.47
CA ILE A 144 -20.16 0.84 -5.13
C ILE A 144 -19.42 -0.33 -4.48
N ARG A 145 -19.05 -1.34 -5.30
CA ARG A 145 -18.41 -2.56 -4.79
C ARG A 145 -16.97 -2.36 -4.37
N SER A 146 -16.20 -1.59 -5.14
CA SER A 146 -14.78 -1.33 -4.89
C SER A 146 -14.30 -0.10 -5.64
N LEU A 147 -13.17 0.48 -5.18
CA LEU A 147 -12.39 1.45 -5.93
C LEU A 147 -11.43 0.72 -6.88
N ASN A 148 -10.90 1.46 -7.86
CA ASN A 148 -9.78 0.98 -8.66
C ASN A 148 -8.60 0.62 -7.74
N LEU A 149 -7.90 -0.48 -8.05
CA LEU A 149 -6.83 -1.01 -7.20
C LEU A 149 -5.72 0.01 -6.94
N SER A 150 -5.23 0.69 -7.99
CA SER A 150 -4.14 1.66 -7.83
C SER A 150 -4.57 2.89 -7.01
N ASN A 151 -5.84 3.29 -7.09
CA ASN A 151 -6.39 4.36 -6.23
C ASN A 151 -6.46 3.90 -4.77
N SER A 152 -6.91 2.67 -4.52
CA SER A 152 -6.96 2.10 -3.17
C SER A 152 -5.59 2.05 -2.52
N VAL A 153 -4.58 1.60 -3.27
CA VAL A 153 -3.18 1.59 -2.82
C VAL A 153 -2.72 3.00 -2.47
N ALA A 154 -2.95 3.98 -3.35
CA ALA A 154 -2.50 5.35 -3.11
C ALA A 154 -3.16 5.95 -1.85
N ILE A 155 -4.45 5.73 -1.65
CA ILE A 155 -5.19 6.25 -0.48
C ILE A 155 -4.60 5.71 0.82
N ILE A 156 -4.47 4.37 0.96
CA ILE A 156 -4.01 3.75 2.21
C ILE A 156 -2.52 4.00 2.42
N LEU A 157 -1.69 3.92 1.37
CA LEU A 157 -0.27 4.19 1.48
C LEU A 157 0.01 5.61 1.96
N TYR A 158 -0.65 6.62 1.39
CA TYR A 158 -0.44 8.00 1.81
C TYR A 158 -0.95 8.28 3.22
N GLU A 159 -1.97 7.58 3.70
CA GLU A 159 -2.36 7.64 5.11
C GLU A 159 -1.28 7.02 6.02
N ALA A 160 -0.75 5.85 5.66
CA ALA A 160 0.34 5.23 6.40
C ALA A 160 1.58 6.15 6.46
N LEU A 161 1.94 6.77 5.34
CA LEU A 161 3.04 7.74 5.28
C LEU A 161 2.75 9.00 6.09
N ARG A 162 1.50 9.51 6.07
CA ARG A 162 1.09 10.66 6.88
C ARG A 162 1.24 10.38 8.37
N GLN A 163 0.83 9.20 8.83
CA GLN A 163 0.98 8.79 10.23
C GLN A 163 2.46 8.68 10.63
N ASN A 164 3.33 8.35 9.69
CA ASN A 164 4.79 8.29 9.87
C ASN A 164 5.49 9.60 9.47
N GLY A 165 4.78 10.74 9.44
CA GLY A 165 5.34 12.08 9.27
C GLY A 165 5.89 12.40 7.89
N PHE A 166 5.60 11.59 6.84
CA PHE A 166 6.17 11.69 5.50
C PHE A 166 7.70 11.71 5.49
N GLU A 167 8.30 10.91 6.38
CA GLU A 167 9.75 10.84 6.52
C GLU A 167 10.44 10.59 5.17
N ALA A 168 11.51 11.32 4.90
CA ALA A 168 12.27 11.30 3.63
C ALA A 168 11.51 11.76 2.36
N LEU A 169 10.24 12.19 2.46
CA LEU A 169 9.52 12.75 1.32
C LEU A 169 9.65 14.28 1.24
N SER A 170 9.79 14.81 0.02
CA SER A 170 9.73 16.26 -0.19
C SER A 170 8.31 16.76 0.04
N GLN A 171 8.14 17.67 1.02
CA GLN A 171 6.85 18.24 1.40
C GLN A 171 6.64 19.64 0.83
N THR A 172 7.62 20.19 0.12
CA THR A 172 7.56 21.52 -0.49
C THR A 172 7.99 21.43 -1.95
N GLY A 173 7.57 22.40 -2.75
CA GLY A 173 7.93 22.47 -4.15
C GLY A 173 7.90 23.90 -4.67
N ASP A 174 8.67 24.17 -5.72
CA ASP A 174 8.76 25.46 -6.37
C ASP A 174 8.10 25.44 -7.76
N LEU A 175 7.68 26.63 -8.21
CA LEU A 175 7.19 26.82 -9.58
C LEU A 175 8.36 26.87 -10.55
N HIS A 176 8.18 26.30 -11.77
CA HIS A 176 9.24 26.25 -12.78
C HIS A 176 9.58 27.60 -13.41
N ARG A 177 8.64 28.54 -13.48
CA ARG A 177 8.79 29.83 -14.20
C ARG A 177 8.38 31.04 -13.40
N LEU A 178 7.63 30.86 -12.34
CA LEU A 178 7.13 31.91 -11.47
C LEU A 178 7.59 31.65 -10.03
N HIS A 179 7.37 32.62 -9.16
CA HIS A 179 7.60 32.44 -7.73
C HIS A 179 6.25 32.46 -7.00
N TRP A 180 6.16 31.69 -5.92
CA TRP A 180 5.05 31.81 -4.99
C TRP A 180 5.04 33.22 -4.40
N ARG A 181 3.85 33.74 -4.06
CA ARG A 181 3.75 35.01 -3.34
C ARG A 181 4.38 34.81 -1.96
N ASP A 182 5.15 35.81 -1.49
CA ASP A 182 5.70 35.78 -0.14
C ASP A 182 4.57 35.59 0.88
N GLU A 183 4.72 34.65 1.80
CA GLU A 183 3.72 34.37 2.85
C GLU A 183 3.42 35.61 3.71
N ALA A 184 4.40 36.51 3.90
CA ALA A 184 4.22 37.80 4.57
C ALA A 184 3.18 38.71 3.91
N ALA A 185 2.95 38.56 2.60
CA ALA A 185 1.95 39.34 1.85
C ALA A 185 0.53 38.78 1.99
N LEU A 186 0.36 37.51 2.43
CA LEU A 186 -0.93 36.82 2.52
C LEU A 186 -1.55 36.84 3.92
N HIS A 187 -0.87 37.34 4.93
CA HIS A 187 -1.35 37.37 6.34
C HIS A 187 -1.83 35.99 6.83
N LEU A 188 -1.31 34.92 6.32
CA LEU A 188 -1.67 33.57 6.75
C LEU A 188 -0.91 33.24 8.05
N PRO A 189 -1.59 32.72 9.08
CA PRO A 189 -0.92 32.29 10.30
C PRO A 189 0.05 31.16 9.99
N LYS A 190 1.26 31.23 10.51
CA LYS A 190 2.22 30.11 10.46
C LYS A 190 1.56 28.89 11.09
N ARG A 191 1.58 27.77 10.41
CA ARG A 191 1.21 26.48 10.98
C ARG A 191 2.38 26.06 11.88
N ASP A 192 2.11 26.01 13.19
CA ASP A 192 3.00 25.41 14.19
C ASP A 192 3.04 23.89 14.01
#